data_7c4f2237d650459cb2c37e5be247e228
#
_entry.id   7c4f2237d650459cb2c37e5be247e228
#
_cell.length_a   1.000
_cell.length_b   1.000
_cell.length_c   1.000
_cell.angle_alpha   90.00
_cell.angle_beta   90.00
_cell.angle_gamma   90.00
#
_symmetry.space_group_name_H-M   'P 1'
#
loop_
_entity.id
_entity.type
_entity.pdbx_description
1 polymer ?
#
loop_
_entity_poly.entity_id
_entity_poly.type
_entity_poly.pdbx_seq_one_letter_code
_entity_poly.pdbx_strand_id
1 'polypeptide(L)'
;MSEQIVTASKIAAKRGAKIFHVSDIKAALAALRSGKGADLLLVEVSQDIKSLTQSLKEERISIPVVACGIEADKEKAIYAIKSGAKEYISLPPDEEIISALLELITTSDKPSKMIAKSKEFQETIRIADQIAPSEASVLITGESGVGKEVIAKYIHNRSKRSKRDLISLNCAAIPDNLLESELFGHEKGAFTGAVDRRIGKFEEAQGGTILLDEISEMELRLQAKLLRAIQEREIYRVGGSAPVKLDIRILATSNRNLAEEVKAGRFREDLFYRLNVIHLKLPSLKERKDDILDLAEVFLNKFSALNSIPYKQLSNEATEKLLSYNWPGNVRELENTIHRALLLSLDEKISPNDIILTLTDYNNSIVNNDNIEIKTLAAAEKETIENAWKKFQGNYDKTANVLGITIKVLKKKLDQYRDAS
;
A
#
# COMPACT_ATOMS: atom_id res chain seq x y z
N MET A 1 33.35 3.03 23.22
CA MET A 1 32.73 2.59 21.94
C MET A 1 33.13 1.14 21.75
N SER A 2 32.18 0.22 21.56
CA SER A 2 32.54 -1.19 21.37
C SER A 2 33.25 -1.35 20.00
N GLU A 3 34.25 -2.22 19.95
CA GLU A 3 35.04 -2.53 18.74
C GLU A 3 34.15 -2.93 17.56
N GLN A 4 32.99 -3.47 17.86
CA GLN A 4 31.96 -3.95 16.92
C GLN A 4 31.20 -2.80 16.24
N ILE A 5 30.92 -1.70 16.95
CA ILE A 5 30.34 -0.48 16.35
C ILE A 5 31.31 0.17 15.37
N VAL A 6 32.60 0.13 15.69
CA VAL A 6 33.64 0.63 14.78
C VAL A 6 33.70 -0.23 13.50
N THR A 7 33.52 -1.54 13.63
CA THR A 7 33.47 -2.45 12.47
C THR A 7 32.24 -2.18 11.60
N ALA A 8 31.06 -2.06 12.20
CA ALA A 8 29.83 -1.67 11.50
C ALA A 8 29.99 -0.34 10.75
N SER A 9 30.62 0.64 11.40
CA SER A 9 30.91 1.93 10.80
C SER A 9 31.83 1.83 9.59
N LYS A 10 32.89 1.01 9.66
CA LYS A 10 33.80 0.79 8.53
C LYS A 10 33.08 0.16 7.33
N ILE A 11 32.18 -0.80 7.57
CA ILE A 11 31.39 -1.44 6.52
C ILE A 11 30.46 -0.41 5.85
N ALA A 12 29.74 0.37 6.64
CA ALA A 12 28.85 1.41 6.12
C ALA A 12 29.63 2.49 5.34
N ALA A 13 30.80 2.91 5.81
CA ALA A 13 31.64 3.87 5.12
C ALA A 13 32.15 3.37 3.76
N LYS A 14 32.52 2.06 3.65
CA LYS A 14 32.90 1.43 2.37
C LYS A 14 31.75 1.48 1.34
N ARG A 15 30.51 1.52 1.79
CA ARG A 15 29.30 1.61 0.97
C ARG A 15 28.85 3.07 0.72
N GLY A 16 29.67 4.06 1.09
CA GLY A 16 29.45 5.48 0.80
C GLY A 16 28.67 6.25 1.88
N ALA A 17 28.39 5.63 3.03
CA ALA A 17 27.74 6.33 4.14
C ALA A 17 28.70 7.30 4.84
N LYS A 18 28.26 8.52 5.12
CA LYS A 18 28.95 9.48 5.98
C LYS A 18 28.56 9.22 7.43
N ILE A 19 29.49 8.80 8.26
CA ILE A 19 29.20 8.41 9.62
C ILE A 19 29.61 9.52 10.59
N PHE A 20 28.70 9.83 11.50
CA PHE A 20 28.92 10.77 12.57
C PHE A 20 28.68 10.09 13.93
N HIS A 21 29.72 9.99 14.75
CA HIS A 21 29.64 9.38 16.08
C HIS A 21 29.34 10.42 17.14
N VAL A 22 28.42 10.06 18.05
CA VAL A 22 28.09 10.85 19.24
C VAL A 22 28.15 9.97 20.49
N SER A 23 28.44 10.55 21.63
CA SER A 23 28.63 9.82 22.88
C SER A 23 27.35 9.33 23.53
N ASP A 24 26.28 10.10 23.37
CA ASP A 24 25.01 9.85 24.03
C ASP A 24 23.82 10.48 23.26
N ILE A 25 22.62 10.20 23.73
CA ILE A 25 21.36 10.69 23.14
C ILE A 25 21.28 12.23 23.13
N LYS A 26 21.77 12.88 24.18
CA LYS A 26 21.75 14.38 24.27
C LYS A 26 22.65 15.00 23.22
N ALA A 27 23.81 14.42 22.99
CA ALA A 27 24.74 14.85 21.94
C ALA A 27 24.17 14.58 20.55
N ALA A 28 23.43 13.46 20.35
CA ALA A 28 22.75 13.16 19.11
C ALA A 28 21.68 14.22 18.79
N LEU A 29 20.79 14.52 19.75
CA LEU A 29 19.76 15.55 19.59
C LEU A 29 20.37 16.94 19.37
N ALA A 30 21.43 17.29 20.07
CA ALA A 30 22.14 18.58 19.88
C ALA A 30 22.73 18.66 18.45
N ALA A 31 23.31 17.58 17.93
CA ALA A 31 23.84 17.54 16.57
C ALA A 31 22.73 17.72 15.52
N LEU A 32 21.59 17.07 15.71
CA LEU A 32 20.43 17.23 14.82
C LEU A 32 19.86 18.65 14.84
N ARG A 33 19.74 19.25 16.03
CA ARG A 33 19.30 20.64 16.22
C ARG A 33 20.26 21.68 15.59
N SER A 34 21.54 21.36 15.52
CA SER A 34 22.56 22.23 14.88
C SER A 34 22.54 22.16 13.35
N GLY A 35 21.57 21.46 12.75
CA GLY A 35 21.43 21.31 11.29
C GLY A 35 22.29 20.22 10.66
N LYS A 36 22.95 19.38 11.44
CA LYS A 36 23.57 18.14 10.94
C LYS A 36 22.47 17.12 10.73
N GLY A 37 21.94 17.05 9.54
CA GLY A 37 20.96 16.04 9.15
C GLY A 37 21.55 14.61 9.23
N ALA A 38 20.69 13.64 9.48
CA ALA A 38 21.03 12.22 9.41
C ALA A 38 19.88 11.46 8.72
N ASP A 39 20.23 10.49 7.90
CA ASP A 39 19.25 9.62 7.22
C ASP A 39 18.88 8.42 8.09
N LEU A 40 19.71 8.08 9.09
CA LEU A 40 19.53 6.99 10.04
C LEU A 40 20.22 7.28 11.36
N LEU A 41 19.59 6.87 12.46
CA LEU A 41 20.22 6.78 13.77
C LEU A 41 20.43 5.31 14.14
N LEU A 42 21.69 4.90 14.32
CA LEU A 42 22.03 3.60 14.87
C LEU A 42 22.33 3.77 16.37
N VAL A 43 21.52 3.15 17.21
CA VAL A 43 21.52 3.38 18.66
C VAL A 43 21.75 2.06 19.40
N GLU A 44 22.71 2.02 20.30
CA GLU A 44 22.92 0.84 21.13
C GLU A 44 21.73 0.60 22.06
N VAL A 45 21.28 -0.66 22.18
CA VAL A 45 20.09 -1.04 22.96
C VAL A 45 20.20 -0.72 24.46
N SER A 46 21.43 -0.48 24.96
CA SER A 46 21.70 -0.02 26.33
C SER A 46 21.26 1.43 26.58
N GLN A 47 21.04 2.22 25.52
CA GLN A 47 20.59 3.62 25.61
C GLN A 47 19.07 3.70 25.75
N ASP A 48 18.56 4.81 26.27
CA ASP A 48 17.12 5.04 26.42
C ASP A 48 16.46 5.41 25.07
N ILE A 49 16.21 4.36 24.25
CA ILE A 49 15.59 4.50 22.93
C ILE A 49 14.21 5.16 23.02
N LYS A 50 13.47 4.91 24.10
CA LYS A 50 12.13 5.48 24.31
C LYS A 50 12.20 7.02 24.44
N SER A 51 13.11 7.52 25.25
CA SER A 51 13.34 8.96 25.41
C SER A 51 13.79 9.60 24.09
N LEU A 52 14.70 8.96 23.35
CA LEU A 52 15.15 9.43 22.04
C LEU A 52 14.00 9.53 21.04
N THR A 53 13.24 8.46 20.87
CA THR A 53 12.12 8.42 19.90
C THR A 53 11.01 9.40 20.25
N GLN A 54 10.78 9.62 21.54
CA GLN A 54 9.82 10.61 22.02
C GLN A 54 10.31 12.04 21.72
N SER A 55 11.57 12.35 22.02
CA SER A 55 12.17 13.67 21.72
C SER A 55 12.18 13.97 20.23
N LEU A 56 12.51 12.97 19.37
CA LEU A 56 12.45 13.12 17.92
C LEU A 56 11.02 13.44 17.44
N LYS A 57 10.00 12.79 18.02
CA LYS A 57 8.59 13.07 17.70
C LYS A 57 8.17 14.48 18.16
N GLU A 58 8.53 14.87 19.36
CA GLU A 58 8.23 16.21 19.92
C GLU A 58 8.87 17.32 19.10
N GLU A 59 10.08 17.09 18.62
CA GLU A 59 10.85 18.04 17.79
C GLU A 59 10.53 17.91 16.29
N ARG A 60 9.60 17.01 15.91
CA ARG A 60 9.20 16.74 14.51
C ARG A 60 10.35 16.34 13.60
N ILE A 61 11.32 15.60 14.15
CA ILE A 61 12.44 15.05 13.40
C ILE A 61 12.09 13.64 12.96
N SER A 62 11.89 13.44 11.65
CA SER A 62 11.50 12.15 11.05
C SER A 62 12.73 11.38 10.58
N ILE A 63 13.50 10.82 11.52
CA ILE A 63 14.67 10.00 11.23
C ILE A 63 14.41 8.59 11.76
N PRO A 64 14.60 7.53 10.95
CA PRO A 64 14.45 6.15 11.41
C PRO A 64 15.53 5.81 12.45
N VAL A 65 15.09 5.23 13.58
CA VAL A 65 15.96 4.75 14.64
C VAL A 65 16.09 3.25 14.52
N VAL A 66 17.30 2.74 14.38
CA VAL A 66 17.63 1.31 14.40
C VAL A 66 18.41 1.01 15.66
N ALA A 67 17.94 0.05 16.45
CA ALA A 67 18.63 -0.40 17.63
C ALA A 67 19.70 -1.44 17.28
N CYS A 68 20.81 -1.45 18.01
CA CYS A 68 21.84 -2.48 17.86
C CYS A 68 22.32 -3.02 19.20
N GLY A 69 22.72 -4.30 19.23
CA GLY A 69 23.24 -4.97 20.42
C GLY A 69 24.21 -6.09 20.11
N ILE A 70 25.07 -6.47 21.09
CA ILE A 70 26.16 -7.43 20.91
C ILE A 70 25.69 -8.89 20.84
N GLU A 71 24.47 -9.18 21.29
CA GLU A 71 23.88 -10.52 21.26
C GLU A 71 22.49 -10.51 20.61
N ALA A 72 22.10 -11.62 20.00
CA ALA A 72 20.75 -11.86 19.48
C ALA A 72 19.76 -12.08 20.64
N ASP A 73 19.66 -11.11 21.55
CA ASP A 73 18.77 -11.13 22.70
C ASP A 73 17.36 -10.73 22.27
N LYS A 74 16.46 -11.72 22.23
CA LYS A 74 15.06 -11.53 21.82
C LYS A 74 14.31 -10.53 22.71
N GLU A 75 14.60 -10.49 24.01
CA GLU A 75 13.90 -9.58 24.94
C GLU A 75 14.32 -8.13 24.69
N LYS A 76 15.61 -7.87 24.47
CA LYS A 76 16.12 -6.55 24.14
C LYS A 76 15.64 -6.08 22.77
N ALA A 77 15.58 -6.98 21.78
CA ALA A 77 15.02 -6.67 20.47
C ALA A 77 13.53 -6.25 20.56
N ILE A 78 12.72 -7.03 21.28
CA ILE A 78 11.29 -6.71 21.52
C ILE A 78 11.15 -5.38 22.26
N TYR A 79 11.99 -5.13 23.27
CA TYR A 79 11.98 -3.87 24.01
C TYR A 79 12.31 -2.69 23.11
N ALA A 80 13.35 -2.78 22.28
CA ALA A 80 13.76 -1.74 21.36
C ALA A 80 12.64 -1.37 20.36
N ILE A 81 12.00 -2.37 19.74
CA ILE A 81 10.88 -2.16 18.82
C ILE A 81 9.68 -1.51 19.54
N LYS A 82 9.30 -2.00 20.74
CA LYS A 82 8.25 -1.39 21.55
C LYS A 82 8.57 0.05 21.98
N SER A 83 9.85 0.38 22.11
CA SER A 83 10.34 1.74 22.43
C SER A 83 10.39 2.66 21.22
N GLY A 84 9.99 2.18 20.03
CA GLY A 84 9.86 2.98 18.81
C GLY A 84 11.05 2.86 17.84
N ALA A 85 11.99 1.95 18.07
CA ALA A 85 12.96 1.59 17.04
C ALA A 85 12.26 0.90 15.86
N LYS A 86 12.71 1.21 14.65
CA LYS A 86 12.16 0.64 13.42
C LYS A 86 12.66 -0.79 13.18
N GLU A 87 13.88 -1.08 13.64
CA GLU A 87 14.55 -2.36 13.45
C GLU A 87 15.54 -2.61 14.58
N TYR A 88 15.94 -3.88 14.78
CA TYR A 88 17.01 -4.29 15.71
C TYR A 88 18.07 -5.13 14.97
N ILE A 89 19.35 -4.83 15.19
CA ILE A 89 20.46 -5.50 14.54
C ILE A 89 21.43 -6.05 15.59
N SER A 90 21.82 -7.33 15.44
CA SER A 90 22.90 -7.91 16.22
C SER A 90 24.28 -7.44 15.70
N LEU A 91 25.19 -7.14 16.61
CA LEU A 91 26.57 -6.75 16.31
C LEU A 91 27.54 -7.94 16.53
N PRO A 92 28.58 -8.10 15.70
CA PRO A 92 28.87 -7.38 14.46
C PRO A 92 27.88 -7.76 13.35
N PRO A 93 27.33 -6.77 12.62
CA PRO A 93 26.40 -7.08 11.55
C PRO A 93 27.16 -7.63 10.34
N ASP A 94 26.53 -8.55 9.62
CA ASP A 94 26.99 -9.00 8.33
C ASP A 94 26.94 -7.85 7.31
N GLU A 95 27.85 -7.88 6.34
CA GLU A 95 27.94 -6.84 5.30
C GLU A 95 26.64 -6.71 4.50
N GLU A 96 25.90 -7.82 4.34
CA GLU A 96 24.58 -7.89 3.70
C GLU A 96 23.51 -7.15 4.48
N ILE A 97 23.48 -7.25 5.81
CA ILE A 97 22.50 -6.57 6.67
C ILE A 97 22.70 -5.04 6.61
N ILE A 98 23.95 -4.57 6.66
CA ILE A 98 24.23 -3.14 6.51
C ILE A 98 23.85 -2.65 5.11
N SER A 99 24.10 -3.44 4.07
CA SER A 99 23.71 -3.12 2.70
C SER A 99 22.19 -2.98 2.58
N ALA A 100 21.44 -3.95 3.10
CA ALA A 100 19.97 -3.93 3.11
C ALA A 100 19.43 -2.71 3.87
N LEU A 101 20.02 -2.33 4.99
CA LEU A 101 19.64 -1.12 5.73
C LEU A 101 19.90 0.16 4.96
N LEU A 102 21.08 0.28 4.34
CA LEU A 102 21.40 1.45 3.52
C LEU A 102 20.50 1.52 2.29
N GLU A 103 20.13 0.39 1.69
CA GLU A 103 19.14 0.32 0.62
C GLU A 103 17.74 0.74 1.10
N LEU A 104 17.29 0.29 2.26
CA LEU A 104 16.01 0.71 2.85
C LEU A 104 15.95 2.22 3.08
N ILE A 105 17.06 2.86 3.44
CA ILE A 105 17.14 4.31 3.63
C ILE A 105 17.17 5.02 2.27
N THR A 106 17.99 4.52 1.34
CA THR A 106 18.10 5.12 0.00
C THR A 106 16.87 4.89 -0.86
N THR A 107 16.09 3.85 -0.60
CA THR A 107 14.80 3.60 -1.30
C THR A 107 13.64 4.39 -0.69
N SER A 108 13.72 4.80 0.60
CA SER A 108 12.69 5.68 1.19
C SER A 108 12.78 7.12 0.67
N ASP A 109 13.93 7.57 0.18
CA ASP A 109 14.15 8.94 -0.33
C ASP A 109 14.35 9.04 -1.85
N LYS A 110 14.57 7.94 -2.55
CA LYS A 110 14.48 8.00 -4.02
C LYS A 110 12.98 8.04 -4.36
N PRO A 111 12.50 9.12 -5.02
CA PRO A 111 11.18 9.07 -5.62
C PRO A 111 11.16 7.80 -6.48
N SER A 112 10.38 6.80 -6.07
CA SER A 112 10.21 5.58 -6.83
C SER A 112 9.98 6.01 -8.27
N LYS A 113 10.85 5.57 -9.19
CA LYS A 113 10.77 5.97 -10.59
C LYS A 113 9.36 5.61 -11.05
N MET A 114 8.54 6.64 -11.25
CA MET A 114 7.14 6.43 -11.59
C MET A 114 7.08 5.73 -12.94
N ILE A 115 6.39 4.60 -12.98
CA ILE A 115 6.22 3.85 -14.23
C ILE A 115 5.22 4.61 -15.08
N ALA A 116 5.69 5.08 -16.22
CA ALA A 116 4.90 5.85 -17.17
C ALA A 116 5.44 5.56 -18.58
N LYS A 117 5.06 4.44 -19.17
CA LYS A 117 5.35 4.10 -20.57
C LYS A 117 4.24 4.59 -21.50
N SER A 118 2.99 4.54 -21.05
CA SER A 118 1.85 5.00 -21.82
C SER A 118 1.91 6.51 -22.07
N LYS A 119 1.52 6.93 -23.26
CA LYS A 119 1.51 8.35 -23.64
C LYS A 119 0.56 9.17 -22.79
N GLU A 120 -0.58 8.63 -22.45
CA GLU A 120 -1.62 9.25 -21.62
C GLU A 120 -1.09 9.56 -20.22
N PHE A 121 -0.35 8.63 -19.63
CA PHE A 121 0.21 8.84 -18.31
C PHE A 121 1.47 9.71 -18.33
N GLN A 122 2.29 9.64 -19.40
CA GLN A 122 3.41 10.56 -19.61
C GLN A 122 2.94 12.00 -19.67
N GLU A 123 1.84 12.29 -20.37
CA GLU A 123 1.25 13.63 -20.40
C GLU A 123 0.80 14.09 -19.01
N THR A 124 0.18 13.19 -18.24
CA THR A 124 -0.18 13.46 -16.84
C THR A 124 1.05 13.84 -16.00
N ILE A 125 2.15 13.09 -16.13
CA ILE A 125 3.42 13.39 -15.45
C ILE A 125 4.00 14.73 -15.90
N ARG A 126 3.99 15.02 -17.21
CA ARG A 126 4.47 16.29 -17.77
C ARG A 126 3.72 17.48 -17.15
N ILE A 127 2.39 17.38 -17.06
CA ILE A 127 1.58 18.41 -16.40
C ILE A 127 1.93 18.49 -14.90
N ALA A 128 2.06 17.35 -14.22
CA ALA A 128 2.44 17.31 -12.81
C ALA A 128 3.79 18.01 -12.56
N ASP A 129 4.79 17.80 -13.41
CA ASP A 129 6.09 18.49 -13.35
C ASP A 129 5.98 20.00 -13.52
N GLN A 130 5.14 20.42 -14.48
CA GLN A 130 4.94 21.84 -14.76
C GLN A 130 4.26 22.58 -13.60
N ILE A 131 3.31 21.92 -12.91
CA ILE A 131 2.54 22.52 -11.81
C ILE A 131 3.19 22.36 -10.44
N ALA A 132 4.11 21.41 -10.29
CA ALA A 132 4.75 21.12 -9.01
C ALA A 132 5.38 22.35 -8.34
N PRO A 133 6.13 23.24 -9.04
CA PRO A 133 6.72 24.42 -8.43
C PRO A 133 5.73 25.52 -8.02
N SER A 134 4.46 25.44 -8.43
CA SER A 134 3.43 26.44 -8.12
C SER A 134 2.86 26.24 -6.71
N GLU A 135 2.28 27.31 -6.15
CA GLU A 135 1.53 27.26 -4.87
C GLU A 135 0.03 27.01 -5.08
N ALA A 136 -0.40 26.83 -6.33
CA ALA A 136 -1.82 26.64 -6.67
C ALA A 136 -2.35 25.33 -6.08
N SER A 137 -3.64 25.34 -5.73
CA SER A 137 -4.39 24.14 -5.39
C SER A 137 -4.51 23.23 -6.60
N VAL A 138 -4.37 21.93 -6.41
CA VAL A 138 -4.47 20.92 -7.47
C VAL A 138 -5.57 19.92 -7.08
N LEU A 139 -6.55 19.77 -7.97
CA LEU A 139 -7.55 18.73 -7.88
C LEU A 139 -7.17 17.55 -8.76
N ILE A 140 -6.92 16.40 -8.15
CA ILE A 140 -6.51 15.17 -8.81
C ILE A 140 -7.72 14.24 -8.88
N THR A 141 -8.21 13.92 -10.07
CA THR A 141 -9.38 13.05 -10.26
C THR A 141 -9.02 11.78 -11.02
N GLY A 142 -9.78 10.73 -10.81
CA GLY A 142 -9.63 9.44 -11.49
C GLY A 142 -10.28 8.33 -10.71
N GLU A 143 -10.49 7.20 -11.34
CA GLU A 143 -11.10 6.01 -10.74
C GLU A 143 -10.37 5.57 -9.45
N SER A 144 -11.04 4.75 -8.62
CA SER A 144 -10.39 4.19 -7.44
C SER A 144 -9.20 3.30 -7.86
N GLY A 145 -8.09 3.38 -7.09
CA GLY A 145 -6.92 2.55 -7.32
C GLY A 145 -6.00 2.96 -8.48
N VAL A 146 -6.24 4.11 -9.17
CA VAL A 146 -5.37 4.57 -10.28
C VAL A 146 -4.02 5.13 -9.85
N GLY A 147 -3.85 5.47 -8.54
CA GLY A 147 -2.61 6.05 -8.00
C GLY A 147 -2.68 7.55 -7.74
N LYS A 148 -3.86 8.11 -7.42
CA LYS A 148 -4.04 9.56 -7.09
C LYS A 148 -3.10 10.03 -5.98
N GLU A 149 -2.96 9.25 -4.91
CA GLU A 149 -2.06 9.58 -3.81
C GLU A 149 -0.57 9.57 -4.22
N VAL A 150 -0.19 8.64 -5.12
CA VAL A 150 1.19 8.55 -5.64
C VAL A 150 1.53 9.81 -6.45
N ILE A 151 0.61 10.29 -7.29
CA ILE A 151 0.77 11.56 -8.02
C ILE A 151 0.81 12.77 -7.07
N ALA A 152 -0.02 12.79 -6.03
CA ALA A 152 0.03 13.88 -5.04
C ALA A 152 1.41 13.93 -4.34
N LYS A 153 1.95 12.79 -3.91
CA LYS A 153 3.32 12.67 -3.37
C LYS A 153 4.38 13.11 -4.38
N TYR A 154 4.21 12.71 -5.65
CA TYR A 154 5.11 13.13 -6.72
C TYR A 154 5.14 14.65 -6.92
N ILE A 155 3.96 15.31 -6.96
CA ILE A 155 3.84 16.77 -7.06
C ILE A 155 4.50 17.46 -5.85
N HIS A 156 4.25 16.96 -4.64
CA HIS A 156 4.85 17.50 -3.42
C HIS A 156 6.37 17.41 -3.46
N ASN A 157 6.93 16.24 -3.79
CA ASN A 157 8.37 15.99 -3.81
C ASN A 157 9.13 16.85 -4.85
N ARG A 158 8.44 17.37 -5.88
CA ARG A 158 8.97 18.28 -6.89
C ARG A 158 8.60 19.74 -6.66
N SER A 159 7.91 20.04 -5.57
CA SER A 159 7.49 21.38 -5.21
C SER A 159 8.60 22.15 -4.46
N LYS A 160 8.39 23.46 -4.29
CA LYS A 160 9.23 24.29 -3.43
C LYS A 160 9.16 23.88 -1.95
N ARG A 161 8.11 23.10 -1.58
CA ARG A 161 7.86 22.61 -0.23
C ARG A 161 8.32 21.16 -0.02
N SER A 162 9.10 20.59 -0.94
CA SER A 162 9.55 19.19 -0.91
C SER A 162 10.35 18.79 0.34
N LYS A 163 10.96 19.77 1.03
CA LYS A 163 11.68 19.56 2.31
C LYS A 163 10.79 19.67 3.55
N ARG A 164 9.51 19.93 3.38
CA ARG A 164 8.49 20.05 4.42
C ARG A 164 7.55 18.87 4.35
N ASP A 165 6.74 18.71 5.38
CA ASP A 165 5.84 17.56 5.48
C ASP A 165 4.71 17.61 4.45
N LEU A 166 4.35 16.43 3.93
CA LEU A 166 3.10 16.16 3.24
C LEU A 166 2.16 15.47 4.22
N ILE A 167 1.19 16.21 4.74
CA ILE A 167 0.19 15.66 5.65
C ILE A 167 -1.00 15.17 4.84
N SER A 168 -1.26 13.87 4.86
CA SER A 168 -2.40 13.25 4.16
C SER A 168 -3.54 12.97 5.13
N LEU A 169 -4.76 13.27 4.70
CA LEU A 169 -5.99 12.90 5.40
C LEU A 169 -6.99 12.31 4.42
N ASN A 170 -7.46 11.10 4.70
CA ASN A 170 -8.53 10.48 3.92
C ASN A 170 -9.88 10.84 4.55
N CYS A 171 -10.69 11.62 3.80
CA CYS A 171 -11.98 12.11 4.27
C CYS A 171 -13.04 11.01 4.38
N ALA A 172 -12.91 9.92 3.62
CA ALA A 172 -13.83 8.78 3.67
C ALA A 172 -13.55 7.81 4.83
N ALA A 173 -12.31 7.81 5.36
CA ALA A 173 -11.90 6.85 6.38
C ALA A 173 -12.27 7.26 7.81
N ILE A 174 -12.66 8.53 8.02
CA ILE A 174 -12.90 9.11 9.35
C ILE A 174 -14.39 9.48 9.46
N PRO A 175 -15.09 9.06 10.52
CA PRO A 175 -16.46 9.52 10.78
C PRO A 175 -16.55 11.03 10.86
N ASP A 176 -17.62 11.61 10.30
CA ASP A 176 -17.78 13.07 10.12
C ASP A 176 -17.63 13.88 11.41
N ASN A 177 -18.13 13.35 12.54
CA ASN A 177 -18.01 13.97 13.86
C ASN A 177 -16.55 14.05 14.36
N LEU A 178 -15.68 13.18 13.90
CA LEU A 178 -14.26 13.19 14.24
C LEU A 178 -13.43 13.94 13.20
N LEU A 179 -13.88 13.94 11.94
CA LEU A 179 -13.18 14.57 10.82
C LEU A 179 -12.94 16.06 11.06
N GLU A 180 -13.93 16.75 11.63
CA GLU A 180 -13.79 18.16 12.01
C GLU A 180 -12.64 18.38 12.99
N SER A 181 -12.60 17.57 14.06
CA SER A 181 -11.55 17.67 15.07
C SER A 181 -10.17 17.26 14.55
N GLU A 182 -10.10 16.27 13.66
CA GLU A 182 -8.84 15.88 13.01
C GLU A 182 -8.32 16.96 12.07
N LEU A 183 -9.20 17.60 11.29
CA LEU A 183 -8.79 18.67 10.36
C LEU A 183 -8.35 19.94 11.09
N PHE A 184 -9.21 20.46 11.98
CA PHE A 184 -9.06 21.80 12.55
C PHE A 184 -8.47 21.80 13.97
N GLY A 185 -8.39 20.62 14.62
CA GLY A 185 -8.01 20.52 16.03
C GLY A 185 -9.13 20.94 16.98
N HIS A 186 -8.91 20.75 18.28
CA HIS A 186 -9.88 21.16 19.30
C HIS A 186 -9.18 21.70 20.55
N GLU A 187 -9.89 22.57 21.25
CA GLU A 187 -9.50 23.03 22.57
C GLU A 187 -10.06 22.07 23.63
N LYS A 188 -9.44 22.06 24.82
CA LYS A 188 -9.90 21.28 25.96
C LYS A 188 -11.37 21.64 26.29
N GLY A 189 -12.22 20.61 26.43
CA GLY A 189 -13.65 20.78 26.75
C GLY A 189 -14.54 21.12 25.54
N ALA A 190 -14.03 21.09 24.33
CA ALA A 190 -14.81 21.42 23.11
C ALA A 190 -16.01 20.49 22.86
N PHE A 191 -15.90 19.23 23.31
CA PHE A 191 -16.97 18.22 23.25
C PHE A 191 -16.77 17.17 24.33
N THR A 192 -17.76 16.30 24.55
CA THR A 192 -17.66 15.18 25.49
C THR A 192 -16.55 14.23 25.09
N GLY A 193 -15.45 14.20 25.86
CA GLY A 193 -14.23 13.41 25.55
C GLY A 193 -13.03 14.25 25.13
N ALA A 194 -13.15 15.55 24.95
CA ALA A 194 -12.02 16.47 24.70
C ALA A 194 -11.26 16.79 26.02
N VAL A 195 -10.52 15.80 26.53
CA VAL A 195 -9.78 15.91 27.80
C VAL A 195 -8.64 16.91 27.70
N ASP A 196 -7.92 16.91 26.56
CA ASP A 196 -6.79 17.77 26.30
C ASP A 196 -6.95 18.51 24.98
N ARG A 197 -6.20 19.59 24.81
CA ARG A 197 -6.10 20.31 23.53
C ARG A 197 -5.33 19.46 22.51
N ARG A 198 -5.84 19.38 21.26
CA ARG A 198 -5.16 18.71 20.15
C ARG A 198 -5.06 19.62 18.93
N ILE A 199 -3.89 19.67 18.32
CA ILE A 199 -3.69 20.39 17.05
C ILE A 199 -4.27 19.57 15.89
N GLY A 200 -4.81 20.27 14.87
CA GLY A 200 -5.39 19.64 13.68
C GLY A 200 -4.39 19.48 12.55
N LYS A 201 -4.79 18.69 11.53
CA LYS A 201 -3.96 18.41 10.35
C LYS A 201 -3.59 19.67 9.57
N PHE A 202 -4.42 20.70 9.56
CA PHE A 202 -4.06 22.00 8.97
C PHE A 202 -2.88 22.67 9.67
N GLU A 203 -2.83 22.61 10.99
CA GLU A 203 -1.70 23.13 11.77
C GLU A 203 -0.45 22.25 11.61
N GLU A 204 -0.62 20.93 11.57
CA GLU A 204 0.49 19.98 11.32
C GLU A 204 1.14 20.22 9.94
N ALA A 205 0.35 20.60 8.92
CA ALA A 205 0.82 20.86 7.57
C ALA A 205 1.51 22.23 7.40
N GLN A 206 1.68 23.00 8.47
CA GLN A 206 2.24 24.37 8.42
C GLN A 206 3.60 24.42 7.74
N GLY A 207 3.76 25.29 6.75
CA GLY A 207 4.93 25.42 5.88
C GLY A 207 5.05 24.34 4.81
N GLY A 208 4.21 23.30 4.85
CA GLY A 208 4.21 22.12 3.99
C GLY A 208 3.02 22.04 3.03
N THR A 209 2.55 20.84 2.81
CA THR A 209 1.42 20.54 1.92
C THR A 209 0.40 19.65 2.65
N ILE A 210 -0.88 19.94 2.48
CA ILE A 210 -1.96 19.04 2.91
C ILE A 210 -2.56 18.34 1.70
N LEU A 211 -2.76 17.03 1.83
CA LEU A 211 -3.50 16.19 0.87
C LEU A 211 -4.84 15.78 1.48
N LEU A 212 -5.92 16.28 0.89
CA LEU A 212 -7.29 15.90 1.22
C LEU A 212 -7.73 14.80 0.26
N ASP A 213 -7.62 13.55 0.69
CA ASP A 213 -7.97 12.40 -0.14
C ASP A 213 -9.47 12.11 -0.04
N GLU A 214 -10.09 11.79 -1.18
CA GLU A 214 -11.53 11.54 -1.32
C GLU A 214 -12.41 12.68 -0.80
N ILE A 215 -12.10 13.93 -1.21
CA ILE A 215 -12.79 15.15 -0.75
C ILE A 215 -14.29 15.15 -1.03
N SER A 216 -14.75 14.36 -2.03
CA SER A 216 -16.17 14.20 -2.37
C SER A 216 -17.01 13.58 -1.26
N GLU A 217 -16.38 12.89 -0.29
CA GLU A 217 -17.07 12.23 0.81
C GLU A 217 -17.32 13.16 2.02
N MET A 218 -16.76 14.37 1.99
CA MET A 218 -16.90 15.34 3.09
C MET A 218 -18.31 15.92 3.16
N GLU A 219 -18.91 16.00 4.36
CA GLU A 219 -20.19 16.62 4.59
C GLU A 219 -20.23 18.12 4.24
N LEU A 220 -21.38 18.63 3.76
CA LEU A 220 -21.56 20.03 3.35
C LEU A 220 -21.19 21.05 4.46
N ARG A 221 -21.43 20.70 5.73
CA ARG A 221 -21.06 21.55 6.86
C ARG A 221 -19.54 21.73 6.97
N LEU A 222 -18.79 20.66 6.79
CA LEU A 222 -17.32 20.71 6.83
C LEU A 222 -16.73 21.36 5.58
N GLN A 223 -17.38 21.19 4.41
CA GLN A 223 -16.99 21.90 3.19
C GLN A 223 -17.04 23.43 3.38
N ALA A 224 -18.03 23.95 4.12
CA ALA A 224 -18.11 25.39 4.41
C ALA A 224 -16.95 25.89 5.30
N LYS A 225 -16.53 25.08 6.28
CA LYS A 225 -15.36 25.40 7.12
C LYS A 225 -14.06 25.30 6.35
N LEU A 226 -13.93 24.28 5.50
CA LEU A 226 -12.80 24.11 4.61
C LEU A 226 -12.65 25.30 3.65
N LEU A 227 -13.76 25.77 3.06
CA LEU A 227 -13.76 26.93 2.18
C LEU A 227 -13.17 28.15 2.89
N ARG A 228 -13.61 28.46 4.13
CA ARG A 228 -13.06 29.57 4.92
C ARG A 228 -11.57 29.40 5.15
N ALA A 229 -11.12 28.21 5.56
CA ALA A 229 -9.70 27.92 5.77
C ALA A 229 -8.85 28.19 4.51
N ILE A 230 -9.36 27.86 3.32
CA ILE A 230 -8.68 28.08 2.05
C ILE A 230 -8.68 29.56 1.64
N GLN A 231 -9.80 30.26 1.85
CA GLN A 231 -9.97 31.67 1.44
C GLN A 231 -9.23 32.65 2.35
N GLU A 232 -9.43 32.49 3.66
CA GLU A 232 -8.91 33.42 4.68
C GLU A 232 -7.49 33.07 5.12
N ARG A 233 -7.02 31.86 4.75
CA ARG A 233 -5.69 31.34 5.19
C ARG A 233 -5.59 31.30 6.71
N GLU A 234 -6.70 30.99 7.38
CA GLU A 234 -6.75 30.81 8.83
C GLU A 234 -7.83 29.78 9.21
N ILE A 235 -7.64 29.17 10.37
CA ILE A 235 -8.61 28.24 10.96
C ILE A 235 -8.89 28.60 12.41
N TYR A 236 -10.02 28.09 12.91
CA TYR A 236 -10.37 28.11 14.32
C TYR A 236 -10.48 26.67 14.82
N ARG A 237 -9.87 26.34 15.94
CA ARG A 237 -10.05 25.04 16.58
C ARG A 237 -11.47 24.87 17.05
N VAL A 238 -11.96 23.64 17.11
CA VAL A 238 -13.28 23.35 17.65
C VAL A 238 -13.33 23.78 19.12
N GLY A 239 -14.31 24.61 19.49
CA GLY A 239 -14.43 25.21 20.82
C GLY A 239 -13.47 26.39 21.11
N GLY A 240 -12.64 26.76 20.14
CA GLY A 240 -11.71 27.90 20.26
C GLY A 240 -12.20 29.16 19.53
N SER A 241 -11.73 30.33 19.96
CA SER A 241 -12.02 31.62 19.34
C SER A 241 -10.78 32.31 18.74
N ALA A 242 -9.59 31.77 18.97
CA ALA A 242 -8.35 32.34 18.45
C ALA A 242 -8.07 31.81 17.03
N PRO A 243 -7.85 32.70 16.02
CA PRO A 243 -7.48 32.27 14.68
C PRO A 243 -6.04 31.76 14.64
N VAL A 244 -5.81 30.72 13.84
CA VAL A 244 -4.49 30.16 13.54
C VAL A 244 -4.22 30.38 12.06
N LYS A 245 -3.22 31.20 11.73
CA LYS A 245 -2.83 31.49 10.34
C LYS A 245 -2.21 30.26 9.68
N LEU A 246 -2.53 30.06 8.42
CA LEU A 246 -2.06 28.93 7.60
C LEU A 246 -1.14 29.39 6.47
N ASP A 247 0.03 28.79 6.41
CA ASP A 247 0.90 28.79 5.23
C ASP A 247 1.06 27.37 4.72
N ILE A 248 0.08 26.93 3.91
CA ILE A 248 0.02 25.57 3.38
C ILE A 248 -0.31 25.55 1.89
N ARG A 249 0.19 24.54 1.18
CA ARG A 249 -0.29 24.18 -0.16
C ARG A 249 -1.35 23.09 -0.04
N ILE A 250 -2.38 23.14 -0.90
CA ILE A 250 -3.50 22.20 -0.86
C ILE A 250 -3.50 21.33 -2.11
N LEU A 251 -3.52 20.02 -1.92
CA LEU A 251 -3.81 19.03 -2.92
C LEU A 251 -5.10 18.30 -2.51
N ALA A 252 -6.00 18.05 -3.45
CA ALA A 252 -7.23 17.32 -3.18
C ALA A 252 -7.40 16.20 -4.19
N THR A 253 -7.96 15.06 -3.77
CA THR A 253 -8.30 13.98 -4.68
C THR A 253 -9.79 13.67 -4.64
N SER A 254 -10.32 13.14 -5.74
CA SER A 254 -11.67 12.60 -5.81
C SER A 254 -11.75 11.44 -6.80
N ASN A 255 -12.54 10.44 -6.47
CA ASN A 255 -12.94 9.36 -7.36
C ASN A 255 -14.27 9.64 -8.05
N ARG A 256 -15.02 10.67 -7.59
CA ARG A 256 -16.29 11.13 -8.17
C ARG A 256 -16.06 12.33 -9.08
N ASN A 257 -17.00 12.55 -9.99
CA ASN A 257 -17.07 13.78 -10.77
C ASN A 257 -17.63 14.91 -9.92
N LEU A 258 -16.77 15.78 -9.38
CA LEU A 258 -17.19 16.87 -8.50
C LEU A 258 -18.17 17.83 -9.15
N ALA A 259 -18.13 18.05 -10.48
CA ALA A 259 -19.11 18.88 -11.18
C ALA A 259 -20.53 18.27 -11.14
N GLU A 260 -20.64 16.95 -11.15
CA GLU A 260 -21.91 16.24 -10.98
C GLU A 260 -22.36 16.29 -9.52
N GLU A 261 -21.45 16.16 -8.56
CA GLU A 261 -21.73 16.29 -7.13
C GLU A 261 -22.25 17.70 -6.78
N VAL A 262 -21.70 18.75 -7.42
CA VAL A 262 -22.20 20.13 -7.30
C VAL A 262 -23.64 20.24 -7.82
N LYS A 263 -23.92 19.73 -9.03
CA LYS A 263 -25.27 19.73 -9.60
C LYS A 263 -26.28 18.98 -8.74
N ALA A 264 -25.84 17.92 -8.08
CA ALA A 264 -26.66 17.11 -7.18
C ALA A 264 -26.78 17.70 -5.76
N GLY A 265 -26.17 18.87 -5.48
CA GLY A 265 -26.20 19.53 -4.18
C GLY A 265 -25.42 18.83 -3.08
N ARG A 266 -24.56 17.87 -3.40
CA ARG A 266 -23.71 17.15 -2.43
C ARG A 266 -22.33 17.77 -2.26
N PHE A 267 -21.92 18.66 -3.17
CA PHE A 267 -20.68 19.42 -3.06
C PHE A 267 -20.94 20.90 -3.32
N ARG A 268 -20.29 21.79 -2.57
CA ARG A 268 -20.46 23.23 -2.73
C ARG A 268 -19.72 23.73 -3.96
N GLU A 269 -20.39 24.55 -4.76
CA GLU A 269 -19.84 25.13 -5.98
C GLU A 269 -18.64 26.08 -5.70
N ASP A 270 -18.76 26.90 -4.65
CA ASP A 270 -17.71 27.83 -4.23
C ASP A 270 -16.40 27.11 -3.82
N LEU A 271 -16.52 26.01 -3.08
CA LEU A 271 -15.37 25.16 -2.71
C LEU A 271 -14.78 24.47 -3.94
N PHE A 272 -15.62 23.97 -4.85
CA PHE A 272 -15.16 23.33 -6.08
C PHE A 272 -14.24 24.27 -6.87
N TYR A 273 -14.65 25.51 -7.14
CA TYR A 273 -13.80 26.46 -7.87
C TYR A 273 -12.52 26.82 -7.12
N ARG A 274 -12.54 26.79 -5.79
CA ARG A 274 -11.35 27.12 -4.99
C ARG A 274 -10.33 25.99 -4.96
N LEU A 275 -10.77 24.73 -5.01
CA LEU A 275 -9.91 23.55 -5.11
C LEU A 275 -9.44 23.28 -6.53
N ASN A 276 -10.31 23.51 -7.52
CA ASN A 276 -10.08 23.21 -8.93
C ASN A 276 -9.39 24.37 -9.68
N VAL A 277 -8.31 24.91 -9.10
CA VAL A 277 -7.47 25.89 -9.80
C VAL A 277 -6.70 25.21 -10.91
N ILE A 278 -6.16 24.03 -10.63
CA ILE A 278 -5.54 23.14 -11.62
C ILE A 278 -6.20 21.77 -11.49
N HIS A 279 -6.70 21.26 -12.61
CA HIS A 279 -7.30 19.94 -12.69
C HIS A 279 -6.33 18.95 -13.33
N LEU A 280 -6.05 17.86 -12.64
CA LEU A 280 -5.24 16.77 -13.13
C LEU A 280 -6.05 15.47 -13.13
N LYS A 281 -6.42 14.99 -14.32
CA LYS A 281 -7.15 13.73 -14.48
C LYS A 281 -6.17 12.59 -14.73
N LEU A 282 -6.26 11.54 -13.92
CA LEU A 282 -5.47 10.31 -14.11
C LEU A 282 -6.22 9.33 -15.01
N PRO A 283 -5.53 8.75 -16.00
CA PRO A 283 -6.11 7.69 -16.83
C PRO A 283 -6.30 6.42 -16.00
N SER A 284 -7.34 5.66 -16.33
CA SER A 284 -7.55 4.31 -15.81
C SER A 284 -6.49 3.34 -16.33
N LEU A 285 -6.28 2.21 -15.66
CA LEU A 285 -5.26 1.25 -16.07
C LEU A 285 -5.56 0.63 -17.46
N LYS A 286 -6.84 0.51 -17.84
CA LYS A 286 -7.26 0.08 -19.17
C LYS A 286 -6.83 1.03 -20.29
N GLU A 287 -6.66 2.32 -19.98
CA GLU A 287 -6.21 3.37 -20.91
C GLU A 287 -4.68 3.45 -21.00
N ARG A 288 -3.95 2.77 -20.09
CA ARG A 288 -2.48 2.73 -20.03
C ARG A 288 -1.93 1.31 -19.98
N LYS A 289 -2.36 0.48 -20.93
CA LYS A 289 -1.97 -0.95 -20.98
C LYS A 289 -0.47 -1.18 -21.03
N ASP A 290 0.29 -0.26 -21.62
CA ASP A 290 1.75 -0.34 -21.72
C ASP A 290 2.45 -0.31 -20.34
N ASP A 291 1.77 0.19 -19.31
CA ASP A 291 2.31 0.26 -17.96
C ASP A 291 2.07 -1.05 -17.15
N ILE A 292 1.13 -1.93 -17.60
CA ILE A 292 0.67 -3.09 -16.82
C ILE A 292 1.81 -4.03 -16.49
N LEU A 293 2.64 -4.39 -17.47
CA LEU A 293 3.71 -5.37 -17.26
C LEU A 293 4.83 -4.83 -16.38
N ASP A 294 5.20 -3.58 -16.55
CA ASP A 294 6.23 -2.95 -15.72
C ASP A 294 5.74 -2.79 -14.27
N LEU A 295 4.44 -2.45 -14.08
CA LEU A 295 3.84 -2.43 -12.76
C LEU A 295 3.84 -3.83 -12.14
N ALA A 296 3.46 -4.86 -12.90
CA ALA A 296 3.47 -6.24 -12.43
C ALA A 296 4.88 -6.68 -12.02
N GLU A 297 5.90 -6.34 -12.80
CA GLU A 297 7.30 -6.66 -12.47
C GLU A 297 7.77 -5.96 -11.19
N VAL A 298 7.44 -4.67 -11.02
CA VAL A 298 7.75 -3.95 -9.77
C VAL A 298 7.06 -4.58 -8.57
N PHE A 299 5.80 -5.00 -8.71
CA PHE A 299 5.07 -5.67 -7.64
C PHE A 299 5.64 -7.05 -7.34
N LEU A 300 6.03 -7.83 -8.34
CA LEU A 300 6.71 -9.11 -8.14
C LEU A 300 8.01 -8.93 -7.34
N ASN A 301 8.85 -7.98 -7.73
CA ASN A 301 10.08 -7.67 -7.02
C ASN A 301 9.81 -7.23 -5.57
N LYS A 302 8.85 -6.31 -5.37
CA LYS A 302 8.45 -5.81 -4.05
C LYS A 302 7.98 -6.94 -3.14
N PHE A 303 7.08 -7.80 -3.62
CA PHE A 303 6.49 -8.85 -2.80
C PHE A 303 7.40 -10.07 -2.63
N SER A 304 8.28 -10.36 -3.59
CA SER A 304 9.34 -11.35 -3.43
C SER A 304 10.26 -10.98 -2.28
N ALA A 305 10.72 -9.74 -2.24
CA ALA A 305 11.56 -9.23 -1.15
C ALA A 305 10.81 -9.21 0.20
N LEU A 306 9.55 -8.73 0.22
CA LEU A 306 8.75 -8.61 1.43
C LEU A 306 8.44 -9.96 2.09
N ASN A 307 8.17 -10.99 1.28
CA ASN A 307 7.79 -12.31 1.77
C ASN A 307 8.98 -13.31 1.81
N SER A 308 10.20 -12.86 1.47
CA SER A 308 11.37 -13.74 1.35
C SER A 308 11.14 -14.94 0.42
N ILE A 309 10.38 -14.72 -0.65
CA ILE A 309 10.07 -15.70 -1.69
C ILE A 309 10.99 -15.43 -2.89
N PRO A 310 11.57 -16.45 -3.53
CA PRO A 310 12.33 -16.26 -4.75
C PRO A 310 11.52 -15.53 -5.81
N TYR A 311 12.16 -14.64 -6.58
CA TYR A 311 11.51 -13.96 -7.70
C TYR A 311 11.00 -14.97 -8.72
N LYS A 312 9.75 -14.80 -9.15
CA LYS A 312 9.10 -15.65 -10.16
C LYS A 312 8.75 -14.82 -11.39
N GLN A 313 8.99 -15.36 -12.56
CA GLN A 313 8.61 -14.74 -13.83
C GLN A 313 7.17 -15.07 -14.19
N LEU A 314 6.51 -14.16 -14.91
CA LEU A 314 5.23 -14.46 -15.56
C LEU A 314 5.45 -15.36 -16.78
N SER A 315 4.58 -16.35 -16.99
CA SER A 315 4.54 -17.06 -18.28
C SER A 315 3.97 -16.17 -19.38
N ASN A 316 4.18 -16.53 -20.64
CA ASN A 316 3.64 -15.75 -21.76
C ASN A 316 2.11 -15.69 -21.72
N GLU A 317 1.46 -16.80 -21.42
CA GLU A 317 0.00 -16.89 -21.30
C GLU A 317 -0.53 -16.10 -20.09
N ALA A 318 0.24 -16.04 -18.99
CA ALA A 318 -0.07 -15.20 -17.83
C ALA A 318 0.01 -13.71 -18.21
N THR A 319 1.02 -13.34 -18.99
CA THR A 319 1.20 -11.98 -19.52
C THR A 319 0.02 -11.56 -20.40
N GLU A 320 -0.42 -12.42 -21.33
CA GLU A 320 -1.60 -12.17 -22.18
C GLU A 320 -2.87 -12.01 -21.37
N LYS A 321 -3.05 -12.83 -20.32
CA LYS A 321 -4.20 -12.73 -19.40
C LYS A 321 -4.22 -11.36 -18.68
N LEU A 322 -3.09 -10.87 -18.19
CA LEU A 322 -3.00 -9.55 -17.55
C LEU A 322 -3.31 -8.41 -18.52
N LEU A 323 -2.84 -8.48 -19.77
CA LEU A 323 -3.05 -7.43 -20.79
C LEU A 323 -4.48 -7.41 -21.34
N SER A 324 -5.18 -8.55 -21.34
CA SER A 324 -6.55 -8.67 -21.86
C SER A 324 -7.61 -8.19 -20.87
N TYR A 325 -7.30 -8.10 -19.59
CA TYR A 325 -8.25 -7.73 -18.54
C TYR A 325 -8.43 -6.21 -18.43
N ASN A 326 -9.62 -5.77 -18.03
CA ASN A 326 -9.99 -4.35 -17.99
C ASN A 326 -9.62 -3.62 -16.69
N TRP A 327 -9.20 -4.33 -15.66
CA TRP A 327 -8.75 -3.79 -14.37
C TRP A 327 -9.70 -2.78 -13.74
N PRO A 328 -10.95 -3.13 -13.39
CA PRO A 328 -11.91 -2.20 -12.78
C PRO A 328 -11.40 -1.61 -11.45
N GLY A 329 -10.58 -2.33 -10.69
CA GLY A 329 -9.89 -1.83 -9.49
C GLY A 329 -8.52 -1.22 -9.76
N ASN A 330 -8.18 -1.03 -11.05
CA ASN A 330 -6.95 -0.37 -11.51
C ASN A 330 -5.66 -0.96 -10.92
N VAL A 331 -4.70 -0.10 -10.55
CA VAL A 331 -3.39 -0.52 -10.02
C VAL A 331 -3.51 -1.26 -8.70
N ARG A 332 -4.50 -0.90 -7.86
CA ARG A 332 -4.73 -1.59 -6.58
C ARG A 332 -5.17 -3.05 -6.80
N GLU A 333 -6.00 -3.30 -7.78
CA GLU A 333 -6.41 -4.65 -8.16
C GLU A 333 -5.24 -5.44 -8.76
N LEU A 334 -4.46 -4.83 -9.65
CA LEU A 334 -3.25 -5.43 -10.21
C LEU A 334 -2.26 -5.80 -9.11
N GLU A 335 -1.97 -4.89 -8.18
CA GLU A 335 -1.07 -5.11 -7.05
C GLU A 335 -1.51 -6.32 -6.21
N ASN A 336 -2.79 -6.38 -5.84
CA ASN A 336 -3.36 -7.49 -5.07
C ASN A 336 -3.33 -8.82 -5.84
N THR A 337 -3.60 -8.77 -7.15
CA THR A 337 -3.60 -9.95 -8.03
C THR A 337 -2.20 -10.53 -8.16
N ILE A 338 -1.20 -9.69 -8.40
CA ILE A 338 0.22 -10.11 -8.48
C ILE A 338 0.71 -10.65 -7.14
N HIS A 339 0.39 -9.99 -6.03
CA HIS A 339 0.75 -10.47 -4.70
C HIS A 339 0.17 -11.86 -4.43
N ARG A 340 -1.12 -12.06 -4.73
CA ARG A 340 -1.79 -13.36 -4.59
C ARG A 340 -1.16 -14.41 -5.49
N ALA A 341 -0.93 -14.10 -6.76
CA ALA A 341 -0.32 -15.02 -7.71
C ALA A 341 1.06 -15.49 -7.26
N LEU A 342 1.90 -14.58 -6.73
CA LEU A 342 3.20 -14.93 -6.19
C LEU A 342 3.12 -15.90 -5.00
N LEU A 343 2.15 -15.68 -4.09
CA LEU A 343 1.97 -16.51 -2.88
C LEU A 343 1.39 -17.89 -3.19
N LEU A 344 0.50 -18.00 -4.18
CA LEU A 344 -0.20 -19.25 -4.50
C LEU A 344 0.53 -20.11 -5.53
N SER A 345 1.36 -19.51 -6.38
CA SER A 345 2.15 -20.26 -7.35
C SER A 345 3.13 -21.21 -6.66
N LEU A 346 3.12 -22.47 -7.05
CA LEU A 346 4.06 -23.50 -6.58
C LEU A 346 5.30 -23.63 -7.48
N ASP A 347 5.16 -23.24 -8.75
CA ASP A 347 6.19 -23.36 -9.78
C ASP A 347 7.15 -22.16 -9.78
N GLU A 348 8.26 -22.29 -10.54
CA GLU A 348 9.22 -21.21 -10.76
C GLU A 348 8.64 -20.06 -11.61
N LYS A 349 7.58 -20.32 -12.37
CA LYS A 349 6.87 -19.32 -13.19
C LYS A 349 5.40 -19.23 -12.78
N ILE A 350 4.88 -18.02 -12.76
CA ILE A 350 3.47 -17.75 -12.53
C ILE A 350 2.69 -18.09 -13.80
N SER A 351 1.77 -19.04 -13.69
CA SER A 351 0.89 -19.51 -14.77
C SER A 351 -0.42 -18.70 -14.82
N PRO A 352 -1.21 -18.80 -15.91
CA PRO A 352 -2.53 -18.16 -15.97
C PRO A 352 -3.50 -18.61 -14.86
N ASN A 353 -3.32 -19.82 -14.33
CA ASN A 353 -4.17 -20.37 -13.28
C ASN A 353 -3.89 -19.72 -11.92
N ASP A 354 -2.66 -19.21 -11.70
CA ASP A 354 -2.30 -18.49 -10.49
C ASP A 354 -2.87 -17.06 -10.47
N ILE A 355 -3.28 -16.53 -11.64
CA ILE A 355 -3.84 -15.20 -11.80
C ILE A 355 -5.37 -15.26 -11.67
N ILE A 356 -5.87 -14.89 -10.49
CA ILE A 356 -7.29 -14.87 -10.17
C ILE A 356 -7.80 -13.44 -10.32
N LEU A 357 -8.57 -13.14 -11.37
CA LEU A 357 -9.00 -11.79 -11.75
C LEU A 357 -10.37 -11.37 -11.18
N THR A 358 -11.27 -12.32 -10.89
CA THR A 358 -12.62 -12.05 -10.41
C THR A 358 -12.99 -12.90 -9.21
N LEU A 359 -14.05 -12.52 -8.48
CA LEU A 359 -14.62 -13.37 -7.41
C LEU A 359 -15.17 -14.69 -7.97
N THR A 360 -15.63 -14.69 -9.21
CA THR A 360 -16.04 -15.91 -9.95
C THR A 360 -14.86 -16.82 -10.23
N ASP A 361 -13.71 -16.26 -10.65
CA ASP A 361 -12.48 -17.03 -10.83
C ASP A 361 -11.96 -17.59 -9.49
N TYR A 362 -12.10 -16.82 -8.41
CA TYR A 362 -11.74 -17.27 -7.07
C TYR A 362 -12.58 -18.49 -6.64
N ASN A 363 -13.90 -18.42 -6.81
CA ASN A 363 -14.78 -19.55 -6.54
C ASN A 363 -14.46 -20.74 -7.46
N ASN A 364 -14.18 -20.51 -8.75
CA ASN A 364 -13.79 -21.57 -9.68
C ASN A 364 -12.40 -22.16 -9.35
N SER A 365 -11.46 -21.40 -8.80
CA SER A 365 -10.14 -21.90 -8.40
C SER A 365 -10.20 -22.75 -7.14
N ILE A 366 -11.12 -22.43 -6.22
CA ILE A 366 -11.41 -23.25 -5.04
C ILE A 366 -12.25 -24.47 -5.45
N VAL A 367 -13.18 -24.28 -6.40
CA VAL A 367 -14.11 -25.32 -6.89
C VAL A 367 -13.46 -26.24 -7.93
N ASN A 368 -12.37 -25.83 -8.61
CA ASN A 368 -11.64 -26.72 -9.53
C ASN A 368 -10.83 -27.83 -8.81
N ASN A 369 -10.72 -27.79 -7.48
CA ASN A 369 -10.45 -28.99 -6.71
C ASN A 369 -11.72 -29.81 -6.40
N ASP A 370 -12.92 -29.29 -6.70
CA ASP A 370 -14.23 -29.91 -6.49
C ASP A 370 -15.16 -29.71 -7.69
N ASN A 371 -14.75 -30.05 -8.92
CA ASN A 371 -15.68 -30.41 -9.97
C ASN A 371 -16.28 -31.80 -9.65
N ILE A 372 -16.82 -31.94 -8.47
CA ILE A 372 -17.79 -32.97 -8.19
C ILE A 372 -19.13 -32.43 -8.69
N GLU A 373 -19.44 -32.67 -9.99
CA GLU A 373 -20.81 -32.69 -10.42
C GLU A 373 -21.54 -33.63 -9.46
N ILE A 374 -22.40 -33.09 -8.59
CA ILE A 374 -23.19 -33.91 -7.67
C ILE A 374 -24.17 -34.67 -8.53
N LYS A 375 -23.75 -35.86 -9.01
CA LYS A 375 -24.58 -36.84 -9.72
C LYS A 375 -25.36 -37.62 -8.67
N THR A 376 -26.55 -38.03 -9.01
CA THR A 376 -27.24 -38.98 -8.15
C THR A 376 -26.38 -40.26 -8.01
N LEU A 377 -26.49 -40.96 -6.89
CA LEU A 377 -25.70 -42.16 -6.63
C LEU A 377 -25.81 -43.17 -7.77
N ALA A 378 -27.01 -43.32 -8.35
CA ALA A 378 -27.26 -44.16 -9.49
C ALA A 378 -26.55 -43.72 -10.78
N ALA A 379 -26.46 -42.38 -11.03
CA ALA A 379 -25.75 -41.84 -12.19
C ALA A 379 -24.21 -41.96 -12.03
N ALA A 380 -23.67 -41.72 -10.85
CA ALA A 380 -22.27 -41.91 -10.56
C ALA A 380 -21.84 -43.37 -10.62
N GLU A 381 -22.69 -44.31 -10.15
CA GLU A 381 -22.46 -45.72 -10.22
C GLU A 381 -22.45 -46.21 -11.70
N LYS A 382 -23.44 -45.78 -12.51
CA LYS A 382 -23.51 -46.09 -13.94
C LYS A 382 -22.25 -45.66 -14.67
N GLU A 383 -21.86 -44.41 -14.51
CA GLU A 383 -20.68 -43.82 -15.16
C GLU A 383 -19.37 -44.55 -14.76
N THR A 384 -19.21 -44.85 -13.47
CA THR A 384 -18.05 -45.56 -12.96
C THR A 384 -17.94 -46.97 -13.54
N ILE A 385 -19.09 -47.70 -13.66
CA ILE A 385 -19.13 -49.04 -14.23
C ILE A 385 -18.85 -48.99 -15.74
N GLU A 386 -19.45 -48.03 -16.46
CA GLU A 386 -19.23 -47.90 -17.92
C GLU A 386 -17.78 -47.51 -18.25
N ASN A 387 -17.20 -46.61 -17.50
CA ASN A 387 -15.79 -46.19 -17.67
C ASN A 387 -14.81 -47.34 -17.39
N ALA A 388 -15.04 -48.09 -16.32
CA ALA A 388 -14.25 -49.30 -16.03
C ALA A 388 -14.41 -50.36 -17.10
N TRP A 389 -15.65 -50.59 -17.60
CA TRP A 389 -15.95 -51.54 -18.66
C TRP A 389 -15.26 -51.20 -19.98
N LYS A 390 -15.28 -49.93 -20.38
CA LYS A 390 -14.55 -49.44 -21.57
C LYS A 390 -13.04 -49.55 -21.39
N LYS A 391 -12.51 -49.15 -20.22
CA LYS A 391 -11.06 -49.20 -19.93
C LYS A 391 -10.48 -50.61 -19.99
N PHE A 392 -11.22 -51.62 -19.54
CA PHE A 392 -10.80 -53.00 -19.57
C PHE A 392 -11.37 -53.80 -20.78
N GLN A 393 -11.83 -53.08 -21.82
CA GLN A 393 -12.24 -53.66 -23.10
C GLN A 393 -13.24 -54.84 -22.97
N GLY A 394 -14.19 -54.71 -22.03
CA GLY A 394 -15.22 -55.73 -21.84
C GLY A 394 -14.82 -56.98 -21.05
N ASN A 395 -13.67 -56.94 -20.36
CA ASN A 395 -13.22 -58.07 -19.53
C ASN A 395 -13.92 -58.06 -18.16
N TYR A 396 -14.85 -59.05 -17.95
CA TYR A 396 -15.65 -59.13 -16.73
C TYR A 396 -14.82 -59.32 -15.46
N ASP A 397 -13.78 -60.18 -15.49
CA ASP A 397 -12.98 -60.50 -14.32
C ASP A 397 -12.16 -59.27 -13.84
N LYS A 398 -11.49 -58.61 -14.78
CA LYS A 398 -10.70 -57.43 -14.47
C LYS A 398 -11.56 -56.26 -14.01
N THR A 399 -12.71 -56.05 -14.68
CA THR A 399 -13.63 -54.93 -14.34
C THR A 399 -14.27 -55.16 -12.97
N ALA A 400 -14.76 -56.39 -12.68
CA ALA A 400 -15.36 -56.73 -11.39
C ALA A 400 -14.35 -56.58 -10.24
N ASN A 401 -13.11 -57.05 -10.45
CA ASN A 401 -12.06 -57.00 -9.43
C ASN A 401 -11.68 -55.54 -9.08
N VAL A 402 -11.55 -54.66 -10.07
CA VAL A 402 -11.20 -53.23 -9.85
C VAL A 402 -12.35 -52.49 -9.21
N LEU A 403 -13.59 -52.80 -9.55
CA LEU A 403 -14.79 -52.21 -8.95
C LEU A 403 -15.15 -52.78 -7.56
N GLY A 404 -14.48 -53.82 -7.11
CA GLY A 404 -14.76 -54.48 -5.82
C GLY A 404 -16.11 -55.18 -5.77
N ILE A 405 -16.67 -55.61 -6.92
CA ILE A 405 -17.97 -56.26 -7.04
C ILE A 405 -17.84 -57.67 -7.65
N THR A 406 -18.85 -58.52 -7.45
CA THR A 406 -18.84 -59.85 -8.09
C THR A 406 -19.23 -59.73 -9.56
N ILE A 407 -18.74 -60.67 -10.40
CA ILE A 407 -19.08 -60.76 -11.83
C ILE A 407 -20.59 -60.84 -12.05
N LYS A 408 -21.32 -61.51 -11.15
CA LYS A 408 -22.76 -61.61 -11.20
C LYS A 408 -23.48 -60.30 -11.04
N VAL A 409 -22.96 -59.45 -10.12
CA VAL A 409 -23.47 -58.08 -9.87
C VAL A 409 -23.15 -57.17 -11.04
N LEU A 410 -21.92 -57.26 -11.60
CA LEU A 410 -21.50 -56.48 -12.76
C LEU A 410 -22.40 -56.76 -13.99
N LYS A 411 -22.64 -58.06 -14.30
CA LYS A 411 -23.53 -58.46 -15.40
C LYS A 411 -24.93 -57.89 -15.22
N LYS A 412 -25.53 -58.07 -14.05
CA LYS A 412 -26.88 -57.57 -13.76
C LYS A 412 -26.96 -56.03 -13.94
N LYS A 413 -25.94 -55.28 -13.53
CA LYS A 413 -25.90 -53.82 -13.67
C LYS A 413 -25.75 -53.39 -15.14
N LEU A 414 -24.87 -54.03 -15.89
CA LEU A 414 -24.68 -53.75 -17.31
C LEU A 414 -25.96 -54.05 -18.14
N ASP A 415 -26.70 -55.12 -17.82
CA ASP A 415 -27.98 -55.44 -18.47
C ASP A 415 -29.05 -54.39 -18.13
N GLN A 416 -29.16 -53.95 -16.86
CA GLN A 416 -30.07 -52.90 -16.46
C GLN A 416 -29.80 -51.54 -17.17
N TYR A 417 -28.54 -51.23 -17.47
CA TYR A 417 -28.18 -49.97 -18.16
C TYR A 417 -28.37 -50.04 -19.68
N ARG A 418 -28.37 -51.27 -20.27
CA ARG A 418 -28.71 -51.49 -21.69
C ARG A 418 -30.20 -51.41 -21.96
N ASP A 419 -31.04 -51.89 -21.03
CA ASP A 419 -32.49 -51.85 -21.15
C ASP A 419 -33.08 -50.47 -20.88
N ALA A 420 -32.29 -49.54 -20.32
CA ALA A 420 -32.67 -48.15 -20.00
C ALA A 420 -32.18 -47.11 -21.02
N SER A 421 -31.52 -47.56 -22.12
CA SER A 421 -31.07 -46.74 -23.25
C SER A 421 -31.91 -46.98 -24.46
#